data_c0a235204008d5492531059a45848780
#
_entry.id   c0a235204008d5492531059a45848780
#
_cell.length_a   1.000
_cell.length_b   1.000
_cell.length_c   1.000
_cell.angle_alpha   90.00
_cell.angle_beta   90.00
_cell.angle_gamma   90.00
#
_symmetry.space_group_name_H-M   'P 1'
#
loop_
_entity.id
_entity.type
_entity.pdbx_description
1 polymer ?
#
loop_
_entity_poly.entity_id
_entity_poly.type
_entity_poly.pdbx_seq_one_letter_code
_entity_poly.pdbx_strand_id
1 'polypeptide(L)'
;MTSPSTRPTLTPALLVLLALLSAFTPLSIDMYLPALPVIAVDLHGTAGDIQLTLSAFMIAFGVGQIFYGPAGDRFGRRPVILIGLAIYVVTSIGCAFALEAGHLIGLRLLQGLAACGGVVLARTMVRDLAEKDQAARAMSLMMACTSIAPMLAPLIGGQILWFLGWRAIFWVLALIGFVALALAYVRLPETLRPEYRQPLVLSAILRRFGELFRHRAFMGYAFTSSFMFAALLSFLSGSPFVFIERYGIAPRAYGLVFGGMVVFMTVGSLLNAKFAPVFGAGKILRYAVWVPAITGPIAMVLGWIEARYGTIGIWPFFLCFGPQIATISLIGPNSMAMALQRYPHMAGTASSLMGVMQFGLGAAFGAVVGQTFDGTIAPMTTAMGIAGALCLVSHRVLVRRG
;
A
#
# COMPACT_ATOMS: atom_id res chain seq x y z
N MET A 1 12.93 39.36 -26.75
CA MET A 1 13.34 37.99 -27.17
C MET A 1 13.44 37.16 -25.90
N THR A 2 12.35 36.49 -25.53
CA THR A 2 12.35 35.52 -24.42
C THR A 2 12.88 34.20 -24.97
N SER A 3 14.02 33.73 -24.45
CA SER A 3 14.60 32.42 -24.80
C SER A 3 13.52 31.32 -24.61
N PRO A 4 13.40 30.37 -25.52
CA PRO A 4 12.50 29.25 -25.36
C PRO A 4 12.94 28.48 -24.13
N SER A 5 12.15 28.55 -23.07
CA SER A 5 12.39 27.75 -21.86
C SER A 5 12.35 26.27 -22.29
N THR A 6 13.52 25.64 -22.37
CA THR A 6 13.65 24.22 -22.63
C THR A 6 12.81 23.47 -21.59
N ARG A 7 11.81 22.71 -22.02
CA ARG A 7 11.02 21.86 -21.12
C ARG A 7 11.97 20.93 -20.39
N PRO A 8 11.89 20.82 -19.06
CA PRO A 8 12.71 19.85 -18.35
C PRO A 8 12.40 18.44 -18.89
N THR A 9 13.44 17.71 -19.26
CA THR A 9 13.33 16.34 -19.80
C THR A 9 13.54 15.31 -18.69
N LEU A 10 12.93 14.16 -18.85
CA LEU A 10 13.09 13.05 -17.91
C LEU A 10 14.48 12.43 -18.06
N THR A 11 15.40 12.81 -17.19
CA THR A 11 16.75 12.22 -17.14
C THR A 11 16.76 10.87 -16.40
N PRO A 12 17.72 9.96 -16.67
CA PRO A 12 17.82 8.70 -15.93
C PRO A 12 17.93 8.88 -14.39
N ALA A 13 18.66 9.89 -13.95
CA ALA A 13 18.81 10.19 -12.51
C ALA A 13 17.46 10.64 -11.89
N LEU A 14 16.70 11.45 -12.61
CA LEU A 14 15.36 11.88 -12.17
C LEU A 14 14.39 10.70 -12.14
N LEU A 15 14.47 9.80 -13.12
CA LEU A 15 13.65 8.59 -13.16
C LEU A 15 13.94 7.67 -11.97
N VAL A 16 15.20 7.47 -11.61
CA VAL A 16 15.58 6.68 -10.42
C VAL A 16 15.05 7.34 -9.15
N LEU A 17 15.13 8.66 -9.02
CA LEU A 17 14.56 9.39 -7.88
C LEU A 17 13.04 9.19 -7.79
N LEU A 18 12.31 9.35 -8.88
CA LEU A 18 10.84 9.17 -8.91
C LEU A 18 10.44 7.72 -8.63
N ALA A 19 11.22 6.75 -9.10
CA ALA A 19 11.04 5.34 -8.77
C ALA A 19 11.29 5.07 -7.28
N LEU A 20 12.34 5.63 -6.70
CA LEU A 20 12.62 5.56 -5.26
C LEU A 20 11.46 6.15 -4.44
N LEU A 21 10.96 7.33 -4.80
CA LEU A 21 9.82 7.95 -4.13
C LEU A 21 8.57 7.04 -4.14
N SER A 22 8.37 6.26 -5.21
CA SER A 22 7.27 5.29 -5.29
C SER A 22 7.45 4.09 -4.36
N ALA A 23 8.68 3.75 -3.99
CA ALA A 23 9.01 2.65 -3.10
C ALA A 23 8.94 3.01 -1.60
N PHE A 24 8.77 4.28 -1.23
CA PHE A 24 8.74 4.72 0.18
C PHE A 24 7.67 4.00 1.00
N THR A 25 6.47 3.83 0.44
CA THR A 25 5.36 3.18 1.15
C THR A 25 5.67 1.72 1.50
N PRO A 26 6.01 0.83 0.53
CA PRO A 26 6.35 -0.54 0.86
C PRO A 26 7.59 -0.62 1.77
N LEU A 27 8.62 0.21 1.58
CA LEU A 27 9.78 0.22 2.48
C LEU A 27 9.36 0.56 3.92
N SER A 28 8.54 1.60 4.10
CA SER A 28 8.09 2.04 5.44
C SER A 28 7.17 1.05 6.13
N ILE A 29 6.45 0.23 5.38
CA ILE A 29 5.53 -0.79 5.91
C ILE A 29 6.30 -2.09 6.13
N ASP A 30 6.95 -2.61 5.10
CA ASP A 30 7.38 -4.00 5.07
C ASP A 30 8.71 -4.23 5.80
N MET A 31 9.63 -3.23 5.85
CA MET A 31 10.85 -3.33 6.67
C MET A 31 10.55 -3.39 8.17
N TYR A 32 9.43 -2.83 8.57
CA TYR A 32 9.02 -2.72 9.96
C TYR A 32 8.31 -4.00 10.46
N LEU A 33 7.70 -4.80 9.56
CA LEU A 33 6.90 -5.97 9.91
C LEU A 33 7.61 -6.99 10.83
N PRO A 34 8.84 -7.45 10.55
CA PRO A 34 9.50 -8.44 11.42
C PRO A 34 9.81 -7.93 12.82
N ALA A 35 9.77 -6.60 13.03
CA ALA A 35 10.06 -5.97 14.29
C ALA A 35 8.82 -5.82 15.21
N LEU A 36 7.59 -5.97 14.69
CA LEU A 36 6.37 -5.72 15.45
C LEU A 36 6.31 -6.45 16.79
N PRO A 37 6.61 -7.77 16.90
CA PRO A 37 6.60 -8.46 18.18
C PRO A 37 7.65 -7.91 19.17
N VAL A 38 8.85 -7.61 18.68
CA VAL A 38 9.93 -7.08 19.52
C VAL A 38 9.59 -5.69 20.04
N ILE A 39 8.97 -4.85 19.19
CA ILE A 39 8.53 -3.50 19.57
C ILE A 39 7.42 -3.57 20.64
N ALA A 40 6.50 -4.54 20.54
CA ALA A 40 5.45 -4.74 21.53
C ALA A 40 6.04 -4.99 22.93
N VAL A 41 7.06 -5.81 23.01
CA VAL A 41 7.77 -6.09 24.28
C VAL A 41 8.54 -4.85 24.75
N ASP A 42 9.30 -4.18 23.88
CA ASP A 42 10.19 -3.07 24.25
C ASP A 42 9.42 -1.81 24.68
N LEU A 43 8.25 -1.56 24.08
CA LEU A 43 7.39 -0.43 24.43
C LEU A 43 6.28 -0.80 25.45
N HIS A 44 6.33 -1.98 26.04
CA HIS A 44 5.34 -2.48 27.00
C HIS A 44 3.89 -2.39 26.49
N GLY A 45 3.71 -2.54 25.18
CA GLY A 45 2.42 -2.48 24.50
C GLY A 45 1.88 -3.86 24.16
N THR A 46 0.58 -3.92 23.85
CA THR A 46 -0.04 -5.13 23.32
C THR A 46 0.25 -5.30 21.82
N ALA A 47 0.04 -6.49 21.27
CA ALA A 47 0.08 -6.72 19.83
C ALA A 47 -0.87 -5.76 19.09
N GLY A 48 -2.06 -5.50 19.67
CA GLY A 48 -3.03 -4.55 19.14
C GLY A 48 -2.50 -3.13 19.07
N ASP A 49 -1.81 -2.64 20.10
CA ASP A 49 -1.26 -1.29 20.12
C ASP A 49 -0.21 -1.10 19.00
N ILE A 50 0.65 -2.11 18.81
CA ILE A 50 1.69 -2.02 17.80
C ILE A 50 1.12 -2.19 16.38
N GLN A 51 0.08 -3.00 16.18
CA GLN A 51 -0.62 -3.08 14.90
C GLN A 51 -1.37 -1.78 14.56
N LEU A 52 -1.84 -1.01 15.58
CA LEU A 52 -2.39 0.33 15.33
C LEU A 52 -1.37 1.30 14.73
N THR A 53 -0.08 1.13 14.97
CA THR A 53 0.97 1.95 14.32
C THR A 53 0.98 1.77 12.81
N LEU A 54 0.75 0.53 12.33
CA LEU A 54 0.64 0.22 10.92
C LEU A 54 -0.66 0.79 10.34
N SER A 55 -1.78 0.60 11.05
CA SER A 55 -3.09 1.13 10.66
C SER A 55 -3.08 2.66 10.60
N ALA A 56 -2.46 3.35 11.56
CA ALA A 56 -2.32 4.80 11.58
C ALA A 56 -1.55 5.32 10.35
N PHE A 57 -0.42 4.67 10.04
CA PHE A 57 0.34 4.99 8.81
C PHE A 57 -0.53 4.85 7.57
N MET A 58 -1.29 3.77 7.45
CA MET A 58 -2.11 3.47 6.26
C MET A 58 -3.30 4.41 6.14
N ILE A 59 -3.99 4.73 7.22
CA ILE A 59 -5.10 5.70 7.22
C ILE A 59 -4.58 7.06 6.76
N ALA A 60 -3.48 7.52 7.33
CA ALA A 60 -2.89 8.80 6.97
C ALA A 60 -2.40 8.84 5.51
N PHE A 61 -1.80 7.74 5.03
CA PHE A 61 -1.43 7.58 3.64
C PHE A 61 -2.66 7.63 2.71
N GLY A 62 -3.74 6.93 3.06
CA GLY A 62 -5.00 6.96 2.33
C GLY A 62 -5.60 8.37 2.27
N VAL A 63 -5.70 9.04 3.41
CA VAL A 63 -6.18 10.43 3.51
C VAL A 63 -5.30 11.37 2.68
N GLY A 64 -3.99 11.19 2.72
CA GLY A 64 -3.04 11.96 1.92
C GLY A 64 -3.35 11.94 0.42
N GLN A 65 -3.86 10.83 -0.13
CA GLN A 65 -4.20 10.73 -1.55
C GLN A 65 -5.27 11.73 -2.00
N ILE A 66 -6.10 12.22 -1.08
CA ILE A 66 -7.10 13.26 -1.38
C ILE A 66 -6.43 14.61 -1.61
N PHE A 67 -5.41 14.92 -0.81
CA PHE A 67 -4.87 16.28 -0.72
C PHE A 67 -3.64 16.51 -1.58
N TYR A 68 -2.78 15.49 -1.78
CA TYR A 68 -1.50 15.70 -2.46
C TYR A 68 -1.63 16.06 -3.94
N GLY A 69 -2.62 15.52 -4.67
CA GLY A 69 -2.90 15.92 -6.04
C GLY A 69 -3.22 17.43 -6.12
N PRO A 70 -4.32 17.86 -5.50
CA PRO A 70 -4.71 19.27 -5.47
C PRO A 70 -3.65 20.19 -4.85
N ALA A 71 -2.91 19.76 -3.82
CA ALA A 71 -1.82 20.57 -3.24
C ALA A 71 -0.69 20.77 -4.25
N GLY A 72 -0.31 19.72 -4.98
CA GLY A 72 0.67 19.81 -6.06
C GLY A 72 0.22 20.72 -7.19
N ASP A 73 -1.07 20.71 -7.55
CA ASP A 73 -1.64 21.58 -8.59
C ASP A 73 -1.77 23.05 -8.15
N ARG A 74 -1.83 23.31 -6.84
CA ARG A 74 -1.90 24.69 -6.31
C ARG A 74 -0.52 25.28 -6.02
N PHE A 75 0.30 24.57 -5.25
CA PHE A 75 1.56 25.10 -4.72
C PHE A 75 2.77 24.78 -5.61
N GLY A 76 2.60 23.91 -6.60
CA GLY A 76 3.69 23.32 -7.36
C GLY A 76 4.07 21.93 -6.83
N ARG A 77 4.60 21.09 -7.70
CA ARG A 77 4.88 19.69 -7.35
C ARG A 77 6.15 19.54 -6.54
N ARG A 78 7.19 20.29 -6.93
CA ARG A 78 8.48 20.28 -6.25
C ARG A 78 8.40 20.70 -4.77
N PRO A 79 7.81 21.87 -4.40
CA PRO A 79 7.72 22.27 -3.00
C PRO A 79 6.96 21.29 -2.13
N VAL A 80 5.85 20.73 -2.64
CA VAL A 80 5.03 19.77 -1.90
C VAL A 80 5.78 18.46 -1.65
N ILE A 81 6.57 17.95 -2.62
CA ILE A 81 7.44 16.78 -2.44
C ILE A 81 8.53 17.07 -1.40
N LEU A 82 9.21 18.21 -1.49
CA LEU A 82 10.29 18.56 -0.56
C LEU A 82 9.80 18.68 0.88
N ILE A 83 8.65 19.32 1.09
CA ILE A 83 8.02 19.41 2.43
C ILE A 83 7.63 18.01 2.92
N GLY A 84 6.99 17.20 2.09
CA GLY A 84 6.64 15.82 2.44
C GLY A 84 7.87 14.99 2.85
N LEU A 85 8.95 15.06 2.08
CA LEU A 85 10.20 14.36 2.39
C LEU A 85 10.85 14.86 3.69
N ALA A 86 10.83 16.17 3.93
CA ALA A 86 11.36 16.73 5.19
C ALA A 86 10.56 16.23 6.41
N ILE A 87 9.22 16.25 6.33
CA ILE A 87 8.35 15.69 7.38
C ILE A 87 8.61 14.19 7.55
N TYR A 88 8.78 13.44 6.46
CA TYR A 88 9.09 12.01 6.50
C TYR A 88 10.39 11.72 7.24
N VAL A 89 11.46 12.48 6.98
CA VAL A 89 12.75 12.35 7.67
C VAL A 89 12.58 12.63 9.16
N VAL A 90 11.97 13.76 9.52
CA VAL A 90 11.79 14.17 10.92
C VAL A 90 10.94 13.12 11.67
N THR A 91 9.85 12.65 11.09
CA THR A 91 8.99 11.65 11.72
C THR A 91 9.65 10.27 11.81
N SER A 92 10.49 9.89 10.83
CA SER A 92 11.29 8.66 10.88
C SER A 92 12.30 8.73 12.03
N ILE A 93 13.01 9.84 12.20
CA ILE A 93 13.90 10.09 13.34
C ILE A 93 13.08 10.00 14.64
N GLY A 94 11.92 10.68 14.71
CA GLY A 94 11.05 10.62 15.88
C GLY A 94 10.64 9.20 16.26
N CYS A 95 10.28 8.35 15.28
CA CYS A 95 9.95 6.94 15.50
C CYS A 95 11.10 6.17 16.16
N ALA A 96 12.36 6.46 15.82
CA ALA A 96 13.53 5.83 16.47
C ALA A 96 13.66 6.20 17.95
N PHE A 97 13.11 7.34 18.38
CA PHE A 97 13.10 7.79 19.77
C PHE A 97 11.79 7.51 20.51
N ALA A 98 10.86 6.77 19.93
CA ALA A 98 9.60 6.44 20.59
C ALA A 98 9.84 5.65 21.89
N LEU A 99 9.20 6.09 22.98
CA LEU A 99 9.31 5.51 24.32
C LEU A 99 8.08 4.68 24.70
N GLU A 100 6.95 4.88 24.01
CA GLU A 100 5.70 4.18 24.21
C GLU A 100 4.93 4.02 22.89
N ALA A 101 3.98 3.09 22.86
CA ALA A 101 3.19 2.79 21.65
C ALA A 101 2.42 4.01 21.14
N GLY A 102 1.89 4.86 22.02
CA GLY A 102 1.15 6.08 21.67
C GLY A 102 2.01 7.08 20.87
N HIS A 103 3.27 7.30 21.30
CA HIS A 103 4.21 8.14 20.55
C HIS A 103 4.46 7.59 19.15
N LEU A 104 4.66 6.27 19.07
CA LEU A 104 4.91 5.62 17.79
C LEU A 104 3.69 5.71 16.86
N ILE A 105 2.45 5.52 17.37
CA ILE A 105 1.21 5.65 16.59
C ILE A 105 1.10 7.06 15.99
N GLY A 106 1.28 8.11 16.80
CA GLY A 106 1.21 9.49 16.33
C GLY A 106 2.25 9.83 15.26
N LEU A 107 3.50 9.40 15.46
CA LEU A 107 4.59 9.62 14.51
C LEU A 107 4.38 8.83 13.21
N ARG A 108 3.89 7.60 13.29
CA ARG A 108 3.56 6.77 12.12
C ARG A 108 2.42 7.37 11.30
N LEU A 109 1.42 8.00 11.95
CA LEU A 109 0.38 8.75 11.26
C LEU A 109 0.97 9.90 10.43
N LEU A 110 1.82 10.72 11.02
CA LEU A 110 2.48 11.81 10.31
C LEU A 110 3.43 11.30 9.21
N GLN A 111 4.16 10.22 9.46
CA GLN A 111 5.05 9.58 8.49
C GLN A 111 4.27 9.02 7.28
N GLY A 112 3.11 8.41 7.51
CA GLY A 112 2.23 7.90 6.45
C GLY A 112 1.67 9.01 5.57
N LEU A 113 1.22 10.10 6.19
CA LEU A 113 0.81 11.30 5.45
C LEU A 113 1.94 11.82 4.57
N ALA A 114 3.14 11.97 5.13
CA ALA A 114 4.31 12.49 4.43
C ALA A 114 4.76 11.59 3.27
N ALA A 115 4.77 10.26 3.46
CA ALA A 115 5.15 9.29 2.43
C ALA A 115 4.24 9.33 1.19
N CYS A 116 2.95 9.65 1.39
CA CYS A 116 1.97 9.70 0.31
C CYS A 116 2.33 10.73 -0.78
N GLY A 117 2.88 11.88 -0.39
CA GLY A 117 3.23 12.96 -1.32
C GLY A 117 4.21 12.53 -2.41
N GLY A 118 5.25 11.79 -2.02
CA GLY A 118 6.22 11.25 -2.94
C GLY A 118 5.59 10.33 -3.99
N VAL A 119 4.75 9.39 -3.54
CA VAL A 119 4.12 8.39 -4.42
C VAL A 119 3.14 9.01 -5.41
N VAL A 120 2.28 9.92 -4.94
CA VAL A 120 1.23 10.55 -5.77
C VAL A 120 1.86 11.50 -6.79
N LEU A 121 2.75 12.37 -6.33
CA LEU A 121 3.32 13.41 -7.20
C LEU A 121 4.39 12.87 -8.15
N ALA A 122 5.14 11.81 -7.76
CA ALA A 122 6.09 11.17 -8.67
C ALA A 122 5.41 10.68 -9.95
N ARG A 123 4.26 10.01 -9.84
CA ARG A 123 3.49 9.54 -11.01
C ARG A 123 3.00 10.71 -11.88
N THR A 124 2.62 11.81 -11.25
CA THR A 124 2.16 13.01 -11.94
C THR A 124 3.32 13.67 -12.69
N MET A 125 4.48 13.79 -12.05
CA MET A 125 5.68 14.37 -12.67
C MET A 125 6.18 13.56 -13.87
N VAL A 126 6.10 12.22 -13.81
CA VAL A 126 6.42 11.39 -14.99
C VAL A 126 5.54 11.74 -16.16
N ARG A 127 4.23 11.93 -15.94
CA ARG A 127 3.30 12.32 -17.01
C ARG A 127 3.57 13.71 -17.58
N ASP A 128 4.12 14.63 -16.75
CA ASP A 128 4.44 15.99 -17.19
C ASP A 128 5.74 16.09 -17.97
N LEU A 129 6.72 15.26 -17.62
CA LEU A 129 8.09 15.33 -18.12
C LEU A 129 8.37 14.41 -19.31
N ALA A 130 7.61 13.31 -19.43
CA ALA A 130 7.90 12.26 -20.38
C ALA A 130 6.98 12.33 -21.60
N GLU A 131 7.54 12.11 -22.79
CA GLU A 131 6.80 11.78 -23.98
C GLU A 131 6.15 10.38 -23.85
N LYS A 132 5.16 10.07 -24.72
CA LYS A 132 4.33 8.86 -24.57
C LYS A 132 5.13 7.58 -24.33
N ASP A 133 6.18 7.34 -25.11
CA ASP A 133 6.99 6.12 -25.01
C ASP A 133 7.90 6.12 -23.77
N GLN A 134 8.45 7.28 -23.43
CA GLN A 134 9.24 7.47 -22.22
C GLN A 134 8.38 7.35 -20.96
N ALA A 135 7.14 7.84 -20.98
CA ALA A 135 6.20 7.73 -19.88
C ALA A 135 5.87 6.26 -19.57
N ALA A 136 5.65 5.44 -20.59
CA ALA A 136 5.38 4.01 -20.42
C ALA A 136 6.58 3.29 -19.76
N ARG A 137 7.81 3.57 -20.23
CA ARG A 137 9.05 3.02 -19.62
C ARG A 137 9.21 3.46 -18.16
N ALA A 138 9.01 4.75 -17.88
CA ALA A 138 9.13 5.31 -16.55
C ALA A 138 8.12 4.69 -15.58
N MET A 139 6.86 4.58 -15.99
CA MET A 139 5.81 3.94 -15.19
C MET A 139 6.12 2.46 -14.94
N SER A 140 6.63 1.74 -15.95
CA SER A 140 7.03 0.34 -15.79
C SER A 140 8.16 0.17 -14.77
N LEU A 141 9.17 1.06 -14.78
CA LEU A 141 10.24 1.03 -13.78
C LEU A 141 9.73 1.35 -12.37
N MET A 142 8.86 2.35 -12.23
CA MET A 142 8.23 2.66 -10.94
C MET A 142 7.41 1.47 -10.43
N MET A 143 6.67 0.79 -11.31
CA MET A 143 5.94 -0.43 -10.95
C MET A 143 6.87 -1.57 -10.55
N ALA A 144 7.98 -1.76 -11.25
CA ALA A 144 8.99 -2.76 -10.89
C ALA A 144 9.57 -2.48 -9.48
N CYS A 145 9.94 -1.23 -9.18
CA CYS A 145 10.44 -0.84 -7.85
C CYS A 145 9.39 -1.10 -6.76
N THR A 146 8.14 -0.74 -6.99
CA THR A 146 7.06 -0.99 -6.02
C THR A 146 6.72 -2.47 -5.84
N SER A 147 7.02 -3.31 -6.84
CA SER A 147 6.81 -4.77 -6.75
C SER A 147 7.97 -5.49 -6.07
N ILE A 148 9.21 -5.02 -6.29
CA ILE A 148 10.42 -5.62 -5.69
C ILE A 148 10.58 -5.18 -4.23
N ALA A 149 10.22 -3.96 -3.89
CA ALA A 149 10.38 -3.41 -2.55
C ALA A 149 9.73 -4.29 -1.45
N PRO A 150 8.49 -4.79 -1.58
CA PRO A 150 7.89 -5.68 -0.59
C PRO A 150 8.64 -7.00 -0.40
N MET A 151 9.33 -7.49 -1.42
CA MET A 151 10.14 -8.72 -1.33
C MET A 151 11.42 -8.49 -0.51
N LEU A 152 12.09 -7.38 -0.76
CA LEU A 152 13.38 -7.09 -0.14
C LEU A 152 13.24 -6.45 1.25
N ALA A 153 12.20 -5.63 1.46
CA ALA A 153 12.05 -4.84 2.66
C ALA A 153 11.98 -5.68 3.96
N PRO A 154 11.18 -6.74 4.08
CA PRO A 154 11.15 -7.55 5.29
C PRO A 154 12.45 -8.34 5.51
N LEU A 155 13.15 -8.74 4.42
CA LEU A 155 14.46 -9.38 4.52
C LEU A 155 15.50 -8.42 5.12
N ILE A 156 15.58 -7.21 4.56
CA ILE A 156 16.48 -6.16 5.05
C ILE A 156 16.10 -5.78 6.47
N GLY A 157 14.81 -5.57 6.75
CA GLY A 157 14.30 -5.23 8.07
C GLY A 157 14.62 -6.28 9.13
N GLY A 158 14.48 -7.56 8.79
CA GLY A 158 14.84 -8.67 9.67
C GLY A 158 16.34 -8.74 9.99
N GLN A 159 17.23 -8.43 9.03
CA GLN A 159 18.67 -8.35 9.27
C GLN A 159 19.03 -7.14 10.13
N ILE A 160 18.45 -5.96 9.84
CA ILE A 160 18.68 -4.75 10.65
C ILE A 160 18.22 -5.01 12.09
N LEU A 161 17.06 -5.62 12.27
CA LEU A 161 16.54 -5.98 13.59
C LEU A 161 17.51 -6.88 14.35
N TRP A 162 18.09 -7.87 13.68
CA TRP A 162 19.00 -8.85 14.29
C TRP A 162 20.33 -8.21 14.77
N PHE A 163 20.93 -7.32 13.96
CA PHE A 163 22.24 -6.75 14.26
C PHE A 163 22.17 -5.46 15.07
N LEU A 164 21.16 -4.63 14.89
CA LEU A 164 21.11 -3.25 15.36
C LEU A 164 19.82 -2.90 16.15
N GLY A 165 18.87 -3.84 16.21
CA GLY A 165 17.57 -3.60 16.86
C GLY A 165 16.57 -2.84 16.00
N TRP A 166 15.34 -2.75 16.50
CA TRP A 166 14.20 -2.20 15.72
C TRP A 166 14.31 -0.69 15.47
N ARG A 167 14.92 0.07 16.37
CA ARG A 167 15.12 1.51 16.22
C ARG A 167 15.98 1.85 15.01
N ALA A 168 16.94 0.98 14.66
CA ALA A 168 17.79 1.14 13.50
C ALA A 168 17.02 1.09 12.17
N ILE A 169 15.87 0.40 12.11
CA ILE A 169 15.00 0.39 10.93
C ILE A 169 14.53 1.82 10.61
N PHE A 170 14.13 2.57 11.63
CA PHE A 170 13.69 3.96 11.44
C PHE A 170 14.84 4.90 11.09
N TRP A 171 16.06 4.65 11.61
CA TRP A 171 17.26 5.38 11.17
C TRP A 171 17.60 5.12 9.71
N VAL A 172 17.46 3.89 9.23
CA VAL A 172 17.63 3.54 7.81
C VAL A 172 16.56 4.23 6.95
N LEU A 173 15.31 4.23 7.38
CA LEU A 173 14.23 4.94 6.69
C LEU A 173 14.48 6.46 6.67
N ALA A 174 14.98 7.04 7.76
CA ALA A 174 15.36 8.45 7.82
C ALA A 174 16.50 8.76 6.85
N LEU A 175 17.51 7.89 6.78
CA LEU A 175 18.63 8.04 5.84
C LEU A 175 18.16 7.96 4.38
N ILE A 176 17.34 6.99 4.03
CA ILE A 176 16.75 6.87 2.69
C ILE A 176 15.93 8.14 2.36
N GLY A 177 15.12 8.61 3.32
CA GLY A 177 14.35 9.86 3.20
C GLY A 177 15.25 11.08 3.01
N PHE A 178 16.32 11.20 3.77
CA PHE A 178 17.28 12.30 3.65
C PHE A 178 18.01 12.31 2.31
N VAL A 179 18.48 11.15 1.85
CA VAL A 179 19.11 11.02 0.52
C VAL A 179 18.11 11.42 -0.59
N ALA A 180 16.87 10.95 -0.50
CA ALA A 180 15.82 11.34 -1.45
C ALA A 180 15.52 12.85 -1.39
N LEU A 181 15.48 13.46 -0.20
CA LEU A 181 15.28 14.90 -0.01
C LEU A 181 16.44 15.69 -0.63
N ALA A 182 17.68 15.30 -0.38
CA ALA A 182 18.87 15.96 -0.94
C ALA A 182 18.88 15.86 -2.47
N LEU A 183 18.63 14.67 -3.02
CA LEU A 183 18.54 14.46 -4.47
C LEU A 183 17.36 15.25 -5.09
N ALA A 184 16.20 15.27 -4.44
CA ALA A 184 15.07 16.05 -4.89
C ALA A 184 15.34 17.55 -4.83
N TYR A 185 16.00 18.04 -3.78
CA TYR A 185 16.38 19.46 -3.66
C TYR A 185 17.29 19.91 -4.81
N VAL A 186 18.27 19.09 -5.20
CA VAL A 186 19.25 19.41 -6.25
C VAL A 186 18.72 19.12 -7.67
N ARG A 187 17.98 18.04 -7.86
CA ARG A 187 17.68 17.51 -9.21
C ARG A 187 16.24 17.61 -9.63
N LEU A 188 15.28 17.77 -8.68
CA LEU A 188 13.86 17.78 -9.02
C LEU A 188 13.45 19.13 -9.60
N PRO A 189 13.04 19.23 -10.89
CA PRO A 189 12.55 20.46 -11.46
C PRO A 189 11.10 20.72 -11.03
N GLU A 190 10.66 21.97 -11.05
CA GLU A 190 9.22 22.27 -11.02
C GLU A 190 8.60 21.96 -12.38
N THR A 191 7.57 21.11 -12.39
CA THR A 191 6.92 20.68 -13.63
C THR A 191 5.65 21.42 -13.93
N LEU A 192 5.04 22.04 -12.88
CA LEU A 192 3.81 22.82 -13.01
C LEU A 192 4.14 24.28 -13.28
N ARG A 193 3.79 24.78 -14.46
CA ARG A 193 3.93 26.20 -14.79
C ARG A 193 2.97 27.02 -13.96
N PRO A 194 3.36 28.26 -13.51
CA PRO A 194 2.52 29.10 -12.69
C PRO A 194 1.12 29.37 -13.28
N GLU A 195 1.02 29.50 -14.59
CA GLU A 195 -0.25 29.74 -15.30
C GLU A 195 -1.25 28.58 -15.23
N TYR A 196 -0.79 27.36 -14.95
CA TYR A 196 -1.66 26.17 -14.81
C TYR A 196 -2.00 25.83 -13.36
N ARG A 197 -1.59 26.67 -12.41
CA ARG A 197 -1.95 26.47 -11.02
C ARG A 197 -3.44 26.64 -10.79
N GLN A 198 -4.05 25.67 -10.13
CA GLN A 198 -5.48 25.67 -9.83
C GLN A 198 -5.74 25.99 -8.35
N PRO A 199 -6.82 26.71 -8.01
CA PRO A 199 -7.20 26.91 -6.63
C PRO A 199 -7.59 25.59 -5.98
N LEU A 200 -7.15 25.39 -4.73
CA LEU A 200 -7.54 24.22 -3.93
C LEU A 200 -8.95 24.49 -3.38
N VAL A 201 -9.97 23.93 -4.02
CA VAL A 201 -11.37 24.09 -3.65
C VAL A 201 -11.87 22.77 -3.06
N LEU A 202 -11.85 22.67 -1.73
CA LEU A 202 -12.24 21.45 -1.00
C LEU A 202 -13.69 21.04 -1.30
N SER A 203 -14.60 22.00 -1.43
CA SER A 203 -15.99 21.72 -1.78
C SER A 203 -16.15 21.06 -3.16
N ALA A 204 -15.31 21.42 -4.14
CA ALA A 204 -15.31 20.78 -5.45
C ALA A 204 -14.81 19.32 -5.38
N ILE A 205 -13.78 19.04 -4.56
CA ILE A 205 -13.27 17.70 -4.32
C ILE A 205 -14.36 16.84 -3.66
N LEU A 206 -14.97 17.33 -2.59
CA LEU A 206 -16.04 16.62 -1.87
C LEU A 206 -17.27 16.37 -2.75
N ARG A 207 -17.64 17.35 -3.59
CA ARG A 207 -18.73 17.17 -4.55
C ARG A 207 -18.45 16.06 -5.56
N ARG A 208 -17.25 16.04 -6.16
CA ARG A 208 -16.82 14.96 -7.08
C ARG A 208 -16.80 13.60 -6.39
N PHE A 209 -16.38 13.53 -5.14
CA PHE A 209 -16.47 12.29 -4.36
C PHE A 209 -17.92 11.88 -4.16
N GLY A 210 -18.80 12.82 -3.79
CA GLY A 210 -20.24 12.59 -3.64
C GLY A 210 -20.90 12.08 -4.93
N GLU A 211 -20.47 12.58 -6.09
CA GLU A 211 -20.91 12.08 -7.40
C GLU A 211 -20.50 10.61 -7.58
N LEU A 212 -19.23 10.27 -7.33
CA LEU A 212 -18.72 8.90 -7.46
C LEU A 212 -19.38 7.92 -6.48
N PHE A 213 -19.65 8.36 -5.24
CA PHE A 213 -20.35 7.53 -4.24
C PHE A 213 -21.76 7.15 -4.66
N ARG A 214 -22.45 7.96 -5.46
CA ARG A 214 -23.79 7.67 -5.98
C ARG A 214 -23.78 6.65 -7.13
N HIS A 215 -22.62 6.45 -7.76
CA HIS A 215 -22.49 5.53 -8.87
C HIS A 215 -22.23 4.09 -8.39
N ARG A 216 -23.29 3.30 -8.37
CA ARG A 216 -23.27 1.92 -7.84
C ARG A 216 -22.19 1.05 -8.45
N ALA A 217 -21.99 1.10 -9.76
CA ALA A 217 -20.98 0.29 -10.44
C ALA A 217 -19.55 0.71 -10.04
N PHE A 218 -19.28 2.02 -9.91
CA PHE A 218 -18.01 2.51 -9.41
C PHE A 218 -17.74 2.00 -7.99
N MET A 219 -18.72 2.15 -7.10
CA MET A 219 -18.59 1.65 -5.72
C MET A 219 -18.38 0.14 -5.67
N GLY A 220 -19.02 -0.60 -6.60
CA GLY A 220 -18.79 -2.04 -6.73
C GLY A 220 -17.34 -2.40 -7.03
N TYR A 221 -16.70 -1.73 -7.99
CA TYR A 221 -15.28 -1.93 -8.29
C TYR A 221 -14.38 -1.45 -7.15
N ALA A 222 -14.71 -0.30 -6.56
CA ALA A 222 -13.97 0.24 -5.43
C ALA A 222 -14.00 -0.69 -4.22
N PHE A 223 -15.16 -1.18 -3.79
CA PHE A 223 -15.28 -2.15 -2.70
C PHE A 223 -14.61 -3.49 -3.03
N THR A 224 -14.77 -4.00 -4.25
CA THR A 224 -14.14 -5.26 -4.68
C THR A 224 -12.62 -5.21 -4.49
N SER A 225 -11.97 -4.14 -4.97
CA SER A 225 -10.53 -3.96 -4.80
C SER A 225 -10.14 -3.66 -3.35
N SER A 226 -10.95 -2.90 -2.61
CA SER A 226 -10.67 -2.52 -1.24
C SER A 226 -10.77 -3.69 -0.26
N PHE A 227 -11.75 -4.58 -0.41
CA PHE A 227 -11.83 -5.79 0.41
C PHE A 227 -10.70 -6.77 0.10
N MET A 228 -10.27 -6.86 -1.18
CA MET A 228 -9.09 -7.67 -1.49
C MET A 228 -7.81 -7.09 -0.87
N PHE A 229 -7.68 -5.78 -0.86
CA PHE A 229 -6.57 -5.09 -0.18
C PHE A 229 -6.68 -5.22 1.35
N ALA A 230 -7.89 -5.23 1.92
CA ALA A 230 -8.13 -5.48 3.33
C ALA A 230 -7.69 -6.91 3.74
N ALA A 231 -7.89 -7.91 2.88
CA ALA A 231 -7.36 -9.25 3.12
C ALA A 231 -5.82 -9.25 3.18
N LEU A 232 -5.15 -8.50 2.28
CA LEU A 232 -3.69 -8.33 2.33
C LEU A 232 -3.25 -7.68 3.64
N LEU A 233 -3.91 -6.59 4.05
CA LEU A 233 -3.55 -5.88 5.27
C LEU A 233 -3.86 -6.67 6.54
N SER A 234 -4.88 -7.51 6.54
CA SER A 234 -5.11 -8.49 7.61
C SER A 234 -3.94 -9.46 7.73
N PHE A 235 -3.42 -9.94 6.59
CA PHE A 235 -2.22 -10.78 6.58
C PHE A 235 -0.99 -10.01 7.05
N LEU A 236 -0.73 -8.80 6.55
CA LEU A 236 0.42 -7.99 6.96
C LEU A 236 0.41 -7.69 8.46
N SER A 237 -0.76 -7.37 9.01
CA SER A 237 -0.93 -7.06 10.42
C SER A 237 -0.71 -8.27 11.33
N GLY A 238 -1.32 -9.40 11.01
CA GLY A 238 -1.32 -10.60 11.84
C GLY A 238 -0.08 -11.47 11.68
N SER A 239 0.47 -11.56 10.47
CA SER A 239 1.49 -12.55 10.12
C SER A 239 2.79 -12.45 10.94
N PRO A 240 3.33 -11.28 11.35
CA PRO A 240 4.52 -11.24 12.17
C PRO A 240 4.32 -11.92 13.55
N PHE A 241 3.21 -11.64 14.20
CA PHE A 241 2.88 -12.26 15.48
C PHE A 241 2.61 -13.76 15.32
N VAL A 242 1.83 -14.16 14.33
CA VAL A 242 1.54 -15.56 14.06
C VAL A 242 2.81 -16.35 13.70
N PHE A 243 3.62 -15.86 12.77
CA PHE A 243 4.77 -16.65 12.31
C PHE A 243 5.95 -16.62 13.27
N ILE A 244 6.20 -15.48 13.94
CA ILE A 244 7.33 -15.35 14.86
C ILE A 244 6.96 -15.92 16.23
N GLU A 245 5.83 -15.51 16.83
CA GLU A 245 5.49 -15.93 18.20
C GLU A 245 4.85 -17.32 18.23
N ARG A 246 3.84 -17.59 17.37
CA ARG A 246 3.10 -18.87 17.40
C ARG A 246 3.87 -20.02 16.78
N TYR A 247 4.50 -19.79 15.60
CA TYR A 247 5.24 -20.84 14.87
C TYR A 247 6.75 -20.80 15.12
N GLY A 248 7.28 -19.89 15.93
CA GLY A 248 8.68 -19.82 16.32
C GLY A 248 9.65 -19.49 15.19
N ILE A 249 9.17 -18.88 14.09
CA ILE A 249 10.02 -18.48 12.98
C ILE A 249 10.90 -17.32 13.44
N ALA A 250 12.22 -17.46 13.35
CA ALA A 250 13.14 -16.38 13.70
C ALA A 250 12.81 -15.08 12.92
N PRO A 251 12.80 -13.89 13.58
CA PRO A 251 12.48 -12.64 12.92
C PRO A 251 13.29 -12.38 11.64
N ARG A 252 14.58 -12.79 11.62
CA ARG A 252 15.45 -12.71 10.44
C ARG A 252 14.99 -13.60 9.28
N ALA A 253 14.29 -14.71 9.55
CA ALA A 253 13.77 -15.63 8.55
C ALA A 253 12.34 -15.27 8.10
N TYR A 254 11.64 -14.41 8.83
CA TYR A 254 10.29 -13.95 8.47
C TYR A 254 10.24 -13.38 7.05
N GLY A 255 11.29 -12.65 6.64
CA GLY A 255 11.39 -12.12 5.29
C GLY A 255 11.36 -13.18 4.18
N LEU A 256 11.84 -14.41 4.45
CA LEU A 256 11.74 -15.54 3.49
C LEU A 256 10.29 -16.03 3.34
N VAL A 257 9.58 -16.11 4.45
CA VAL A 257 8.15 -16.46 4.47
C VAL A 257 7.34 -15.44 3.69
N PHE A 258 7.59 -14.17 3.96
CA PHE A 258 6.96 -13.06 3.25
C PHE A 258 7.34 -13.05 1.76
N GLY A 259 8.62 -13.29 1.45
CA GLY A 259 9.10 -13.41 0.07
C GLY A 259 8.37 -14.50 -0.71
N GLY A 260 8.06 -15.64 -0.09
CA GLY A 260 7.23 -16.69 -0.66
C GLY A 260 5.83 -16.17 -1.07
N MET A 261 5.22 -15.30 -0.24
CA MET A 261 3.93 -14.68 -0.58
C MET A 261 4.04 -13.68 -1.73
N VAL A 262 5.16 -12.94 -1.82
CA VAL A 262 5.41 -12.03 -2.95
C VAL A 262 5.60 -12.78 -4.26
N VAL A 263 6.13 -14.01 -4.23
CA VAL A 263 6.19 -14.90 -5.43
C VAL A 263 4.78 -15.15 -5.96
N PHE A 264 3.79 -15.45 -5.10
CA PHE A 264 2.39 -15.60 -5.52
C PHE A 264 1.82 -14.32 -6.14
N MET A 265 2.11 -13.14 -5.57
CA MET A 265 1.72 -11.85 -6.17
C MET A 265 2.36 -11.67 -7.56
N THR A 266 3.62 -12.04 -7.71
CA THR A 266 4.34 -11.95 -8.99
C THR A 266 3.73 -12.87 -10.03
N VAL A 267 3.44 -14.11 -9.67
CA VAL A 267 2.73 -15.06 -10.54
C VAL A 267 1.37 -14.50 -10.95
N GLY A 268 0.60 -13.97 -10.00
CA GLY A 268 -0.68 -13.30 -10.29
C GLY A 268 -0.52 -12.13 -11.27
N SER A 269 0.51 -11.31 -11.10
CA SER A 269 0.81 -10.18 -12.00
C SER A 269 1.17 -10.64 -13.42
N LEU A 270 1.99 -11.69 -13.55
CA LEU A 270 2.35 -12.28 -14.84
C LEU A 270 1.13 -12.90 -15.54
N LEU A 271 0.28 -13.61 -14.79
CA LEU A 271 -0.99 -14.13 -15.31
C LEU A 271 -1.90 -13.00 -15.79
N ASN A 272 -2.01 -11.91 -15.01
CA ASN A 272 -2.78 -10.74 -15.42
C ASN A 272 -2.23 -10.10 -16.69
N ALA A 273 -0.93 -9.88 -16.76
CA ALA A 273 -0.28 -9.31 -17.94
C ALA A 273 -0.50 -10.16 -19.21
N LYS A 274 -0.48 -11.48 -19.08
CA LYS A 274 -0.71 -12.43 -20.18
C LYS A 274 -2.17 -12.49 -20.60
N PHE A 275 -3.10 -12.53 -19.66
CA PHE A 275 -4.51 -12.84 -19.93
C PHE A 275 -5.41 -11.62 -20.05
N ALA A 276 -5.05 -10.46 -19.46
CA ALA A 276 -5.88 -9.26 -19.55
C ALA A 276 -6.06 -8.74 -21.00
N PRO A 277 -5.02 -8.74 -21.86
CA PRO A 277 -5.20 -8.36 -23.26
C PRO A 277 -6.09 -9.32 -24.06
N VAL A 278 -6.11 -10.61 -23.71
CA VAL A 278 -6.85 -11.65 -24.43
C VAL A 278 -8.32 -11.71 -23.99
N PHE A 279 -8.56 -11.76 -22.69
CA PHE A 279 -9.91 -11.98 -22.14
C PHE A 279 -10.62 -10.70 -21.71
N GLY A 280 -9.88 -9.62 -21.53
CA GLY A 280 -10.38 -8.34 -21.03
C GLY A 280 -10.52 -8.31 -19.51
N ALA A 281 -10.33 -7.11 -18.91
CA ALA A 281 -10.35 -6.87 -17.48
C ALA A 281 -11.63 -7.37 -16.78
N GLY A 282 -12.79 -7.17 -17.40
CA GLY A 282 -14.07 -7.56 -16.82
C GLY A 282 -14.27 -9.10 -16.69
N LYS A 283 -13.76 -9.91 -17.64
CA LYS A 283 -13.82 -11.37 -17.54
C LYS A 283 -12.86 -11.87 -16.47
N ILE A 284 -11.62 -11.37 -16.45
CA ILE A 284 -10.64 -11.75 -15.41
C ILE A 284 -11.22 -11.46 -14.03
N LEU A 285 -11.73 -10.25 -13.81
CA LEU A 285 -12.31 -9.86 -12.53
C LEU A 285 -13.45 -10.79 -12.10
N ARG A 286 -14.35 -11.13 -13.03
CA ARG A 286 -15.49 -12.04 -12.78
C ARG A 286 -15.06 -13.40 -12.21
N TYR A 287 -13.95 -13.95 -12.66
CA TYR A 287 -13.45 -15.24 -12.20
C TYR A 287 -12.51 -15.10 -11.01
N ALA A 288 -11.64 -14.08 -11.00
CA ALA A 288 -10.66 -13.87 -9.94
C ALA A 288 -11.31 -13.69 -8.55
N VAL A 289 -12.48 -13.04 -8.46
CA VAL A 289 -13.18 -12.83 -7.17
C VAL A 289 -13.66 -14.11 -6.49
N TRP A 290 -13.75 -15.23 -7.23
CA TRP A 290 -14.12 -16.51 -6.64
C TRP A 290 -12.98 -17.15 -5.83
N VAL A 291 -11.73 -16.90 -6.20
CA VAL A 291 -10.58 -17.48 -5.49
C VAL A 291 -10.59 -17.04 -4.02
N PRO A 292 -10.55 -15.73 -3.68
CA PRO A 292 -10.57 -15.31 -2.27
C PRO A 292 -11.88 -15.68 -1.56
N ALA A 293 -13.00 -15.78 -2.29
CA ALA A 293 -14.28 -16.19 -1.72
C ALA A 293 -14.34 -17.69 -1.36
N ILE A 294 -13.48 -18.50 -1.92
CA ILE A 294 -13.36 -19.94 -1.60
C ILE A 294 -12.22 -20.15 -0.61
N THR A 295 -11.02 -19.68 -0.94
CA THR A 295 -9.82 -19.94 -0.12
C THR A 295 -9.86 -19.22 1.22
N GLY A 296 -10.50 -18.03 1.30
CA GLY A 296 -10.63 -17.27 2.53
C GLY A 296 -11.46 -17.99 3.61
N PRO A 297 -12.70 -18.41 3.34
CA PRO A 297 -13.49 -19.22 4.28
C PRO A 297 -12.83 -20.54 4.66
N ILE A 298 -12.14 -21.21 3.72
CA ILE A 298 -11.37 -22.42 4.03
C ILE A 298 -10.26 -22.09 5.04
N ALA A 299 -9.49 -21.04 4.78
CA ALA A 299 -8.44 -20.59 5.71
C ALA A 299 -9.02 -20.20 7.08
N MET A 300 -10.19 -19.57 7.11
CA MET A 300 -10.89 -19.23 8.34
C MET A 300 -11.24 -20.48 9.15
N VAL A 301 -11.86 -21.49 8.55
CA VAL A 301 -12.19 -22.75 9.21
C VAL A 301 -10.93 -23.47 9.72
N LEU A 302 -9.90 -23.58 8.88
CA LEU A 302 -8.61 -24.15 9.28
C LEU A 302 -7.97 -23.37 10.44
N GLY A 303 -8.08 -22.04 10.43
CA GLY A 303 -7.57 -21.20 11.52
C GLY A 303 -8.24 -21.45 12.86
N TRP A 304 -9.56 -21.64 12.87
CA TRP A 304 -10.31 -22.00 14.08
C TRP A 304 -9.99 -23.42 14.57
N ILE A 305 -9.79 -24.38 13.65
CA ILE A 305 -9.37 -25.75 14.00
C ILE A 305 -7.95 -25.70 14.60
N GLU A 306 -7.02 -24.96 13.99
CA GLU A 306 -5.66 -24.80 14.51
C GLU A 306 -5.65 -24.10 15.89
N ALA A 307 -6.48 -23.08 16.06
CA ALA A 307 -6.61 -22.39 17.36
C ALA A 307 -7.11 -23.34 18.47
N ARG A 308 -7.99 -24.28 18.13
CA ARG A 308 -8.61 -25.21 19.08
C ARG A 308 -7.76 -26.42 19.38
N TYR A 309 -7.09 -26.98 18.36
CA TYR A 309 -6.45 -28.30 18.45
C TYR A 309 -4.92 -28.25 18.25
N GLY A 310 -4.38 -27.19 17.65
CA GLY A 310 -2.93 -27.01 17.46
C GLY A 310 -2.26 -28.03 16.51
N THR A 311 -3.04 -28.64 15.58
CA THR A 311 -2.59 -29.84 14.85
C THR A 311 -2.28 -29.62 13.38
N ILE A 312 -2.67 -28.45 12.81
CA ILE A 312 -2.67 -28.27 11.34
C ILE A 312 -1.30 -27.83 10.81
N GLY A 313 -0.53 -27.07 11.59
CA GLY A 313 0.72 -26.48 11.15
C GLY A 313 0.54 -25.38 10.10
N ILE A 314 1.65 -24.92 9.50
CA ILE A 314 1.68 -23.72 8.65
C ILE A 314 1.32 -23.98 7.18
N TRP A 315 1.62 -25.16 6.63
CA TRP A 315 1.55 -25.44 5.20
C TRP A 315 0.15 -25.32 4.57
N PRO A 316 -0.93 -25.81 5.20
CA PRO A 316 -2.29 -25.64 4.67
C PRO A 316 -2.69 -24.19 4.51
N PHE A 317 -2.17 -23.31 5.39
CA PHE A 317 -2.42 -21.87 5.27
C PHE A 317 -1.72 -21.25 4.07
N PHE A 318 -0.50 -21.70 3.72
CA PHE A 318 0.18 -21.26 2.50
C PHE A 318 -0.61 -21.64 1.24
N LEU A 319 -1.24 -22.82 1.23
CA LEU A 319 -2.11 -23.25 0.11
C LEU A 319 -3.37 -22.39 -0.03
N CYS A 320 -3.86 -21.81 1.05
CA CYS A 320 -5.01 -20.90 1.00
C CYS A 320 -4.56 -19.44 0.71
N PHE A 321 -3.53 -18.97 1.41
CA PHE A 321 -3.06 -17.57 1.30
C PHE A 321 -2.40 -17.30 -0.05
N GLY A 322 -1.60 -18.22 -0.57
CA GLY A 322 -0.89 -18.03 -1.83
C GLY A 322 -1.84 -17.66 -2.98
N PRO A 323 -2.85 -18.48 -3.32
CA PRO A 323 -3.83 -18.13 -4.35
C PRO A 323 -4.61 -16.85 -4.04
N GLN A 324 -4.98 -16.62 -2.77
CA GLN A 324 -5.68 -15.40 -2.37
C GLN A 324 -4.82 -14.17 -2.63
N ILE A 325 -3.53 -14.19 -2.24
CA ILE A 325 -2.59 -13.10 -2.45
C ILE A 325 -2.29 -12.91 -3.95
N ALA A 326 -2.17 -13.99 -4.73
CA ALA A 326 -2.00 -13.90 -6.18
C ALA A 326 -3.14 -13.10 -6.85
N THR A 327 -4.39 -13.27 -6.37
CA THR A 327 -5.53 -12.57 -6.95
C THR A 327 -5.56 -11.06 -6.67
N ILE A 328 -4.77 -10.55 -5.73
CA ILE A 328 -4.61 -9.09 -5.52
C ILE A 328 -4.13 -8.43 -6.80
N SER A 329 -3.14 -9.05 -7.46
CA SER A 329 -2.57 -8.56 -8.72
C SER A 329 -3.53 -8.66 -9.91
N LEU A 330 -4.60 -9.45 -9.81
CA LEU A 330 -5.66 -9.53 -10.81
C LEU A 330 -6.83 -8.59 -10.46
N ILE A 331 -7.28 -8.58 -9.21
CA ILE A 331 -8.48 -7.85 -8.80
C ILE A 331 -8.24 -6.34 -8.77
N GLY A 332 -7.14 -5.89 -8.16
CA GLY A 332 -6.84 -4.46 -7.99
C GLY A 332 -6.75 -3.71 -9.33
N PRO A 333 -5.80 -4.05 -10.22
CA PRO A 333 -5.62 -3.36 -11.49
C PRO A 333 -6.85 -3.44 -12.40
N ASN A 334 -7.51 -4.60 -12.48
CA ASN A 334 -8.70 -4.75 -13.33
C ASN A 334 -9.91 -3.98 -12.80
N SER A 335 -10.09 -3.93 -11.46
CA SER A 335 -11.13 -3.08 -10.85
C SER A 335 -10.88 -1.60 -11.13
N MET A 336 -9.61 -1.14 -10.99
CA MET A 336 -9.22 0.23 -11.31
C MET A 336 -9.48 0.55 -12.78
N ALA A 337 -9.07 -0.31 -13.70
CA ALA A 337 -9.27 -0.12 -15.14
C ALA A 337 -10.76 0.00 -15.49
N MET A 338 -11.60 -0.89 -14.96
CA MET A 338 -13.05 -0.89 -15.20
C MET A 338 -13.73 0.34 -14.59
N ALA A 339 -13.29 0.78 -13.41
CA ALA A 339 -13.79 1.99 -12.76
C ALA A 339 -13.43 3.25 -13.56
N LEU A 340 -12.17 3.39 -14.00
CA LEU A 340 -11.69 4.56 -14.74
C LEU A 340 -12.26 4.64 -16.16
N GLN A 341 -12.48 3.50 -16.81
CA GLN A 341 -13.07 3.45 -18.15
C GLN A 341 -14.47 4.10 -18.20
N ARG A 342 -15.24 4.00 -17.12
CA ARG A 342 -16.57 4.62 -17.02
C ARG A 342 -16.52 6.12 -16.68
N TYR A 343 -15.43 6.63 -16.07
CA TYR A 343 -15.31 8.01 -15.58
C TYR A 343 -13.99 8.66 -16.01
N PRO A 344 -13.68 8.73 -17.31
CA PRO A 344 -12.38 9.23 -17.80
C PRO A 344 -12.13 10.71 -17.45
N HIS A 345 -13.21 11.51 -17.37
CA HIS A 345 -13.16 12.93 -16.99
C HIS A 345 -12.88 13.17 -15.50
N MET A 346 -13.02 12.15 -14.65
CA MET A 346 -12.75 12.19 -13.21
C MET A 346 -11.68 11.18 -12.77
N ALA A 347 -10.81 10.74 -13.68
CA ALA A 347 -9.86 9.66 -13.42
C ALA A 347 -8.97 9.90 -12.19
N GLY A 348 -8.48 11.13 -11.98
CA GLY A 348 -7.71 11.49 -10.80
C GLY A 348 -8.49 11.34 -9.49
N THR A 349 -9.71 11.89 -9.45
CA THR A 349 -10.62 11.80 -8.29
C THR A 349 -11.03 10.35 -8.01
N ALA A 350 -11.32 9.58 -9.06
CA ALA A 350 -11.69 8.17 -8.96
C ALA A 350 -10.53 7.33 -8.41
N SER A 351 -9.30 7.54 -8.89
CA SER A 351 -8.10 6.86 -8.37
C SER A 351 -7.84 7.20 -6.90
N SER A 352 -7.97 8.47 -6.51
CA SER A 352 -7.79 8.90 -5.12
C SER A 352 -8.84 8.28 -4.21
N LEU A 353 -10.13 8.28 -4.61
CA LEU A 353 -11.20 7.69 -3.83
C LEU A 353 -11.00 6.18 -3.65
N MET A 354 -10.63 5.46 -4.72
CA MET A 354 -10.30 4.03 -4.61
C MET A 354 -9.14 3.78 -3.66
N GLY A 355 -8.10 4.62 -3.71
CA GLY A 355 -6.97 4.52 -2.79
C GLY A 355 -7.36 4.76 -1.33
N VAL A 356 -8.16 5.81 -1.06
CA VAL A 356 -8.70 6.08 0.30
C VAL A 356 -9.47 4.88 0.82
N MET A 357 -10.35 4.30 0.00
CA MET A 357 -11.16 3.13 0.38
C MET A 357 -10.28 1.89 0.62
N GLN A 358 -9.27 1.65 -0.23
CA GLN A 358 -8.33 0.52 -0.08
C GLN A 358 -7.54 0.63 1.23
N PHE A 359 -6.89 1.76 1.46
CA PHE A 359 -6.08 1.95 2.67
C PHE A 359 -6.94 2.09 3.93
N GLY A 360 -8.11 2.75 3.84
CA GLY A 360 -9.04 2.91 4.96
C GLY A 360 -9.63 1.57 5.41
N LEU A 361 -10.21 0.78 4.49
CA LEU A 361 -10.74 -0.55 4.81
C LEU A 361 -9.62 -1.50 5.23
N GLY A 362 -8.48 -1.44 4.55
CA GLY A 362 -7.32 -2.23 4.93
C GLY A 362 -6.84 -1.94 6.34
N ALA A 363 -6.72 -0.68 6.72
CA ALA A 363 -6.34 -0.27 8.08
C ALA A 363 -7.38 -0.71 9.12
N ALA A 364 -8.68 -0.59 8.80
CA ALA A 364 -9.74 -1.05 9.69
C ALA A 364 -9.66 -2.56 9.95
N PHE A 365 -9.50 -3.36 8.89
CA PHE A 365 -9.33 -4.82 9.03
C PHE A 365 -8.04 -5.18 9.78
N GLY A 366 -6.92 -4.51 9.48
CA GLY A 366 -5.66 -4.68 10.20
C GLY A 366 -5.79 -4.34 11.68
N ALA A 367 -6.48 -3.25 12.03
CA ALA A 367 -6.73 -2.87 13.41
C ALA A 367 -7.60 -3.91 14.14
N VAL A 368 -8.65 -4.44 13.49
CA VAL A 368 -9.47 -5.50 14.05
C VAL A 368 -8.63 -6.75 14.33
N VAL A 369 -7.79 -7.18 13.37
CA VAL A 369 -6.87 -8.31 13.59
C VAL A 369 -5.98 -8.09 14.81
N GLY A 370 -5.44 -6.87 14.97
CA GLY A 370 -4.62 -6.53 16.11
C GLY A 370 -5.35 -6.57 17.44
N GLN A 371 -6.50 -5.92 17.50
CA GLN A 371 -7.29 -5.82 18.73
C GLN A 371 -7.91 -7.16 19.16
N THR A 372 -8.12 -8.08 18.22
CA THR A 372 -8.68 -9.41 18.50
C THR A 372 -7.60 -10.50 18.57
N PHE A 373 -6.32 -10.15 18.47
CA PHE A 373 -5.23 -11.12 18.54
C PHE A 373 -5.17 -11.81 19.89
N ASP A 374 -5.30 -13.12 19.86
CA ASP A 374 -5.38 -14.02 21.02
C ASP A 374 -4.20 -15.02 21.11
N GLY A 375 -3.12 -14.75 20.38
CA GLY A 375 -1.98 -15.66 20.25
C GLY A 375 -2.18 -16.77 19.21
N THR A 376 -3.32 -16.77 18.49
CA THR A 376 -3.64 -17.78 17.48
C THR A 376 -3.68 -17.18 16.08
N ILE A 377 -3.78 -18.04 15.05
CA ILE A 377 -3.96 -17.63 13.65
C ILE A 377 -5.41 -17.25 13.33
N ALA A 378 -6.38 -17.59 14.17
CA ALA A 378 -7.81 -17.46 13.91
C ALA A 378 -8.27 -16.02 13.59
N PRO A 379 -7.88 -14.97 14.33
CA PRO A 379 -8.27 -13.60 14.02
C PRO A 379 -7.85 -13.16 12.61
N MET A 380 -6.61 -13.45 12.22
CA MET A 380 -6.07 -13.09 10.91
C MET A 380 -6.81 -13.82 9.79
N THR A 381 -7.00 -15.13 9.92
CA THR A 381 -7.70 -15.94 8.89
C THR A 381 -9.18 -15.60 8.80
N THR A 382 -9.82 -15.25 9.93
CA THR A 382 -11.21 -14.79 9.96
C THR A 382 -11.37 -13.47 9.20
N ALA A 383 -10.52 -12.49 9.44
CA ALA A 383 -10.54 -11.22 8.74
C ALA A 383 -10.30 -11.40 7.23
N MET A 384 -9.34 -12.25 6.83
CA MET A 384 -9.07 -12.58 5.43
C MET A 384 -10.25 -13.29 4.77
N GLY A 385 -10.92 -14.22 5.49
CA GLY A 385 -12.09 -14.93 5.00
C GLY A 385 -13.28 -14.01 4.78
N ILE A 386 -13.58 -13.15 5.74
CA ILE A 386 -14.64 -12.14 5.62
C ILE A 386 -14.36 -11.18 4.46
N ALA A 387 -13.14 -10.69 4.34
CA ALA A 387 -12.74 -9.79 3.24
C ALA A 387 -12.89 -10.47 1.87
N GLY A 388 -12.50 -11.74 1.74
CA GLY A 388 -12.68 -12.53 0.52
C GLY A 388 -14.15 -12.70 0.13
N ALA A 389 -15.01 -13.01 1.09
CA ALA A 389 -16.47 -13.12 0.86
C ALA A 389 -17.08 -11.77 0.46
N LEU A 390 -16.72 -10.67 1.16
CA LEU A 390 -17.20 -9.33 0.85
C LEU A 390 -16.70 -8.82 -0.52
N CYS A 391 -15.52 -9.22 -0.94
CA CYS A 391 -15.01 -8.95 -2.29
C CYS A 391 -15.95 -9.53 -3.36
N LEU A 392 -16.35 -10.80 -3.25
CA LEU A 392 -17.30 -11.44 -4.16
C LEU A 392 -18.69 -10.79 -4.10
N VAL A 393 -19.22 -10.55 -2.90
CA VAL A 393 -20.53 -9.92 -2.70
C VAL A 393 -20.56 -8.53 -3.36
N SER A 394 -19.55 -7.72 -3.12
CA SER A 394 -19.45 -6.38 -3.72
C SER A 394 -19.45 -6.44 -5.24
N HIS A 395 -18.69 -7.36 -5.83
CA HIS A 395 -18.67 -7.55 -7.28
C HIS A 395 -20.02 -8.04 -7.83
N ARG A 396 -20.66 -9.02 -7.17
CA ARG A 396 -21.91 -9.60 -7.66
C ARG A 396 -23.11 -8.68 -7.51
N VAL A 397 -23.19 -7.98 -6.38
CA VAL A 397 -24.36 -7.15 -6.04
C VAL A 397 -24.28 -5.77 -6.70
N LEU A 398 -23.10 -5.12 -6.68
CA LEU A 398 -22.97 -3.74 -7.12
C LEU A 398 -22.55 -3.62 -8.59
N VAL A 399 -21.70 -4.52 -9.11
CA VAL A 399 -21.22 -4.44 -10.50
C VAL A 399 -22.20 -5.06 -11.49
N ARG A 400 -22.79 -6.22 -11.19
CA ARG A 400 -23.69 -6.93 -12.14
C ARG A 400 -25.05 -6.29 -12.35
N ARG A 401 -25.51 -5.46 -11.42
CA ARG A 401 -26.82 -4.80 -11.48
C ARG A 401 -26.74 -3.33 -11.92
N GLY A 402 -25.58 -2.79 -12.18
CA GLY A 402 -25.31 -1.46 -12.74
C GLY A 402 -24.68 -1.55 -14.12
#